data_d56042993a9561ed22a18c63324f04ed
#
_entry.id   d56042993a9561ed22a18c63324f04ed
#
_cell.length_a   1.000
_cell.length_b   1.000
_cell.length_c   1.000
_cell.angle_alpha   90.00
_cell.angle_beta   90.00
_cell.angle_gamma   90.00
#
_symmetry.space_group_name_H-M   'P 1'
#
loop_
_entity.id
_entity.type
_entity.pdbx_description
1 polymer ?
#
loop_
_entity_poly.entity_id
_entity_poly.type
_entity_poly.pdbx_seq_one_letter_code
_entity_poly.pdbx_strand_id
1 'polypeptide(L)'
;MQRVFGAASPNGVFDWQVTPAAAIHRYLEQDFEGMFERADLLIRSGVVWNGRHQTSHQHEFPRGLTDDQLDLLYPSARARHDHLCRRTRALLRQRGPLLLVFSRPVATEMIEELTRGVSRYNPRLAFHLLAEPIEGSIGDWTGDTEVWNSMLSRFSIDPLHRLVAHAAAAYRKRLRRRGPAAAGQAPTLSQPLE
;
A
#
# COMPACT_ATOMS: atom_id res chain seq x y z
N MET A 1 -4.49 -2.48 11.86
CA MET A 1 -5.73 -2.84 11.16
C MET A 1 -5.76 -4.26 10.58
N GLN A 2 -4.77 -4.74 9.87
CA GLN A 2 -4.69 -6.15 9.40
C GLN A 2 -4.85 -7.20 10.52
N ARG A 3 -4.53 -6.85 11.78
CA ARG A 3 -4.66 -7.73 12.93
C ARG A 3 -6.10 -7.93 13.42
N VAL A 4 -6.98 -6.95 13.22
CA VAL A 4 -8.38 -7.02 13.68
C VAL A 4 -9.17 -8.04 12.88
N PHE A 5 -8.89 -8.15 11.58
CA PHE A 5 -9.59 -9.08 10.70
C PHE A 5 -8.84 -10.40 10.48
N GLY A 6 -7.63 -10.57 11.01
CA GLY A 6 -6.84 -11.80 10.84
C GLY A 6 -6.49 -12.14 9.39
N ALA A 7 -6.82 -11.28 8.46
CA ALA A 7 -6.57 -11.48 7.05
C ALA A 7 -5.27 -10.75 6.67
N ALA A 8 -4.35 -11.45 6.02
CA ALA A 8 -3.26 -10.81 5.32
C ALA A 8 -3.84 -10.09 4.09
N SER A 9 -4.37 -8.88 4.29
CA SER A 9 -4.70 -8.04 3.16
C SER A 9 -3.44 -7.79 2.34
N PRO A 10 -3.48 -7.94 1.03
CA PRO A 10 -2.34 -7.56 0.21
C PRO A 10 -2.14 -6.05 0.34
N ASN A 11 -0.94 -5.61 0.71
CA ASN A 11 -0.60 -4.19 0.75
C ASN A 11 -0.75 -3.57 -0.65
N GLY A 12 -1.36 -2.41 -0.70
CA GLY A 12 -1.44 -1.58 -1.89
C GLY A 12 -0.43 -0.42 -1.85
N VAL A 13 -0.48 0.44 -2.85
CA VAL A 13 0.43 1.59 -2.95
C VAL A 13 0.24 2.57 -1.79
N PHE A 14 -0.99 2.75 -1.32
CA PHE A 14 -1.30 3.68 -0.24
C PHE A 14 -0.87 3.20 1.16
N ASP A 15 -0.51 1.93 1.31
CA ASP A 15 0.00 1.39 2.57
C ASP A 15 1.50 1.69 2.79
N TRP A 16 2.21 2.13 1.75
CA TRP A 16 3.66 2.33 1.76
C TRP A 16 4.11 3.78 1.64
N GLN A 17 3.19 4.68 1.44
CA GLN A 17 3.48 6.11 1.31
C GLN A 17 2.46 6.94 2.09
N VAL A 18 2.86 8.13 2.49
CA VAL A 18 1.91 9.11 3.03
C VAL A 18 1.24 9.80 1.84
N THR A 19 -0.05 9.55 1.67
CA THR A 19 -0.81 10.01 0.52
C THR A 19 -1.95 10.92 0.95
N PRO A 20 -1.91 12.22 0.62
CA PRO A 20 -3.05 13.11 0.81
C PRO A 20 -4.26 12.64 -0.01
N ALA A 21 -5.47 12.92 0.46
CA ALA A 21 -6.70 12.52 -0.23
C ALA A 21 -6.76 13.01 -1.68
N ALA A 22 -6.33 14.24 -1.94
CA ALA A 22 -6.22 14.79 -3.30
C ALA A 22 -5.27 14.00 -4.21
N ALA A 23 -4.22 13.39 -3.65
CA ALA A 23 -3.33 12.53 -4.43
C ALA A 23 -3.99 11.18 -4.74
N ILE A 24 -4.77 10.60 -3.79
CA ILE A 24 -5.55 9.39 -4.06
C ILE A 24 -6.50 9.61 -5.25
N HIS A 25 -7.16 10.77 -5.29
CA HIS A 25 -8.03 11.14 -6.41
C HIS A 25 -7.29 11.10 -7.74
N ARG A 26 -6.11 11.74 -7.81
CA ARG A 26 -5.27 11.70 -9.02
C ARG A 26 -4.82 10.30 -9.41
N TYR A 27 -4.48 9.44 -8.44
CA TYR A 27 -4.18 8.04 -8.70
C TYR A 27 -5.34 7.32 -9.40
N LEU A 28 -6.57 7.55 -8.95
CA LEU A 28 -7.76 6.96 -9.55
C LEU A 28 -8.04 7.52 -10.96
N GLU A 29 -7.91 8.83 -11.14
CA GLU A 29 -8.14 9.50 -12.42
C GLU A 29 -7.13 9.10 -13.49
N GLN A 30 -5.87 8.88 -13.11
CA GLN A 30 -4.78 8.51 -14.02
C GLN A 30 -4.57 6.99 -14.10
N ASP A 31 -5.50 6.18 -13.58
CA ASP A 31 -5.35 4.73 -13.48
C ASP A 31 -3.97 4.30 -12.95
N PHE A 32 -3.45 5.06 -11.96
CA PHE A 32 -2.17 4.82 -11.30
C PHE A 32 -0.94 5.02 -12.21
N GLU A 33 -1.07 5.71 -13.32
CA GLU A 33 0.06 6.01 -14.22
C GLU A 33 0.68 7.38 -13.93
N GLY A 34 1.97 7.53 -14.19
CA GLY A 34 2.70 8.78 -14.02
C GLY A 34 2.79 9.32 -12.59
N MET A 35 2.49 8.49 -11.59
CA MET A 35 2.40 8.93 -10.19
C MET A 35 3.73 8.91 -9.43
N PHE A 36 4.79 8.35 -10.01
CA PHE A 36 6.09 8.19 -9.37
C PHE A 36 7.23 8.40 -10.36
N GLU A 37 7.25 9.56 -11.02
CA GLU A 37 8.32 9.90 -11.96
C GLU A 37 9.53 10.47 -11.21
N ARG A 38 10.77 10.12 -11.66
CA ARG A 38 12.01 10.61 -11.03
C ARG A 38 12.08 12.13 -10.98
N ALA A 39 11.63 12.79 -12.05
CA ALA A 39 11.63 14.24 -12.15
C ALA A 39 10.73 14.94 -11.11
N ASP A 40 9.73 14.23 -10.58
CA ASP A 40 8.82 14.75 -9.55
C ASP A 40 9.35 14.52 -8.12
N LEU A 41 10.43 13.72 -7.96
CA LEU A 41 10.99 13.36 -6.66
C LEU A 41 12.06 14.38 -6.23
N LEU A 42 11.94 14.83 -4.99
CA LEU A 42 12.88 15.75 -4.36
C LEU A 42 13.11 15.34 -2.89
N ILE A 43 14.23 15.76 -2.35
CA ILE A 43 14.58 15.49 -0.95
C ILE A 43 14.24 16.72 -0.11
N ARG A 44 13.37 16.55 0.90
CA ARG A 44 13.01 17.58 1.88
C ARG A 44 13.25 17.05 3.28
N SER A 45 14.03 17.76 4.08
CA SER A 45 14.34 17.37 5.47
C SER A 45 14.78 15.91 5.60
N GLY A 46 15.58 15.43 4.64
CA GLY A 46 16.08 14.06 4.60
C GLY A 46 15.06 12.98 4.21
N VAL A 47 13.91 13.37 3.71
CA VAL A 47 12.85 12.45 3.24
C VAL A 47 12.57 12.70 1.76
N VAL A 48 12.35 11.64 1.01
CA VAL A 48 11.96 11.73 -0.41
C VAL A 48 10.47 12.08 -0.51
N TRP A 49 10.19 13.14 -1.25
CA TRP A 49 8.86 13.66 -1.53
C TRP A 49 8.60 13.67 -3.03
N ASN A 50 7.38 13.39 -3.42
CA ASN A 50 6.90 13.71 -4.74
C ASN A 50 6.32 15.14 -4.71
N GLY A 51 7.01 16.09 -5.32
CA GLY A 51 6.62 17.50 -5.33
C GLY A 51 5.31 17.75 -6.10
N ARG A 52 5.04 16.96 -7.14
CA ARG A 52 3.84 17.08 -7.97
C ARG A 52 2.59 16.57 -7.26
N HIS A 53 2.69 15.45 -6.58
CA HIS A 53 1.54 14.77 -5.97
C HIS A 53 1.47 14.96 -4.45
N GLN A 54 2.48 15.61 -3.85
CA GLN A 54 2.58 15.85 -2.41
C GLN A 54 2.54 14.56 -1.58
N THR A 55 3.11 13.48 -2.12
CA THR A 55 3.25 12.21 -1.41
C THR A 55 4.63 12.09 -0.78
N SER A 56 4.72 11.42 0.38
CA SER A 56 5.98 11.16 1.06
C SER A 56 6.34 9.67 1.01
N HIS A 57 7.59 9.38 0.64
CA HIS A 57 8.07 8.02 0.37
C HIS A 57 9.09 7.55 1.44
N GLN A 58 8.83 7.87 2.70
CA GLN A 58 9.73 7.56 3.83
C GLN A 58 9.94 6.07 4.09
N HIS A 59 9.07 5.19 3.59
CA HIS A 59 9.21 3.73 3.70
C HIS A 59 9.91 3.10 2.50
N GLU A 60 10.03 3.85 1.41
CA GLU A 60 10.65 3.38 0.18
C GLU A 60 12.14 3.71 0.13
N PHE A 61 12.53 4.83 0.74
CA PHE A 61 13.89 5.34 0.73
C PHE A 61 14.44 5.52 2.14
N PRO A 62 15.73 5.27 2.35
CA PRO A 62 16.43 5.67 3.57
C PRO A 62 16.36 7.18 3.80
N ARG A 63 16.46 7.61 5.04
CA ARG A 63 16.57 9.05 5.36
C ARG A 63 17.96 9.59 5.04
N GLY A 64 18.04 10.86 4.68
CA GLY A 64 19.30 11.57 4.49
C GLY A 64 20.03 11.24 3.20
N LEU A 65 19.33 10.76 2.18
CA LEU A 65 19.89 10.52 0.86
C LEU A 65 20.38 11.79 0.19
N THR A 66 21.41 11.65 -0.66
CA THR A 66 21.77 12.62 -1.70
C THR A 66 21.01 12.34 -2.99
N ASP A 67 21.01 13.30 -3.93
CA ASP A 67 20.35 13.11 -5.24
C ASP A 67 20.97 11.95 -6.04
N ASP A 68 22.29 11.80 -6.01
CA ASP A 68 22.99 10.67 -6.68
C ASP A 68 22.55 9.32 -6.10
N GLN A 69 22.37 9.25 -4.78
CA GLN A 69 21.86 8.03 -4.13
C GLN A 69 20.39 7.78 -4.46
N LEU A 70 19.60 8.84 -4.59
CA LEU A 70 18.21 8.73 -5.02
C LEU A 70 18.13 8.19 -6.45
N ASP A 71 18.99 8.67 -7.37
CA ASP A 71 19.08 8.17 -8.74
C ASP A 71 19.45 6.68 -8.80
N LEU A 72 20.39 6.27 -7.96
CA LEU A 72 20.81 4.87 -7.87
C LEU A 72 19.67 3.95 -7.36
N LEU A 73 18.89 4.41 -6.41
CA LEU A 73 17.82 3.61 -5.78
C LEU A 73 16.48 3.67 -6.54
N TYR A 74 16.28 4.72 -7.32
CA TYR A 74 15.02 4.96 -8.02
C TYR A 74 14.52 3.81 -8.90
N PRO A 75 15.33 3.13 -9.72
CA PRO A 75 14.83 2.04 -10.57
C PRO A 75 14.17 0.91 -9.78
N SER A 76 14.73 0.54 -8.63
CA SER A 76 14.16 -0.50 -7.77
C SER A 76 12.91 -0.03 -7.04
N ALA A 77 12.91 1.22 -6.56
CA ALA A 77 11.77 1.87 -5.94
C ALA A 77 10.61 2.01 -6.93
N ARG A 78 10.89 2.41 -8.17
CA ARG A 78 9.91 2.48 -9.26
C ARG A 78 9.27 1.13 -9.55
N ALA A 79 10.08 0.07 -9.70
CA ALA A 79 9.56 -1.27 -9.95
C ALA A 79 8.64 -1.76 -8.83
N ARG A 80 8.96 -1.44 -7.58
CA ARG A 80 8.13 -1.74 -6.41
C ARG A 80 6.85 -0.92 -6.40
N HIS A 81 6.93 0.37 -6.63
CA HIS A 81 5.76 1.26 -6.72
C HIS A 81 4.79 0.77 -7.81
N ASP A 82 5.28 0.45 -9.00
CA ASP A 82 4.47 -0.08 -10.10
C ASP A 82 3.82 -1.42 -9.75
N HIS A 83 4.54 -2.28 -9.01
CA HIS A 83 3.96 -3.52 -8.49
C HIS A 83 2.81 -3.25 -7.52
N LEU A 84 2.97 -2.31 -6.59
CA LEU A 84 1.95 -1.93 -5.63
C LEU A 84 0.74 -1.28 -6.32
N CYS A 85 0.97 -0.44 -7.32
CA CYS A 85 -0.09 0.14 -8.16
C CYS A 85 -0.90 -0.94 -8.88
N ARG A 86 -0.23 -1.92 -9.51
CA ARG A 86 -0.94 -3.05 -10.15
C ARG A 86 -1.81 -3.83 -9.16
N ARG A 87 -1.33 -4.04 -7.94
CA ARG A 87 -2.09 -4.72 -6.88
C ARG A 87 -3.30 -3.92 -6.44
N THR A 88 -3.12 -2.61 -6.18
CA THR A 88 -4.22 -1.71 -5.79
C THR A 88 -5.27 -1.65 -6.89
N ARG A 89 -4.85 -1.53 -8.13
CA ARG A 89 -5.72 -1.56 -9.32
C ARG A 89 -6.53 -2.86 -9.39
N ALA A 90 -5.89 -4.01 -9.17
CA ALA A 90 -6.57 -5.31 -9.15
C ALA A 90 -7.62 -5.41 -8.01
N LEU A 91 -7.30 -4.88 -6.82
CA LEU A 91 -8.26 -4.82 -5.71
C LEU A 91 -9.47 -3.93 -6.05
N LEU A 92 -9.25 -2.76 -6.62
CA LEU A 92 -10.32 -1.83 -6.96
C LEU A 92 -11.18 -2.30 -8.16
N ARG A 93 -10.66 -3.18 -9.01
CA ARG A 93 -11.39 -3.74 -10.16
C ARG A 93 -12.21 -4.99 -9.85
N GLN A 94 -12.11 -5.53 -8.65
CA GLN A 94 -12.93 -6.67 -8.23
C GLN A 94 -14.41 -6.27 -8.00
N ARG A 95 -15.29 -7.27 -7.84
CA ARG A 95 -16.72 -7.06 -7.53
C ARG A 95 -17.04 -7.25 -6.05
N GLY A 96 -16.16 -7.90 -5.32
CA GLY A 96 -16.39 -8.27 -3.92
C GLY A 96 -16.42 -7.06 -2.98
N PRO A 97 -16.95 -7.21 -1.78
CA PRO A 97 -16.95 -6.13 -0.81
C PRO A 97 -15.51 -5.78 -0.41
N LEU A 98 -15.22 -4.49 -0.39
CA LEU A 98 -13.94 -3.93 -0.01
C LEU A 98 -14.12 -2.91 1.11
N LEU A 99 -13.34 -3.04 2.17
CA LEU A 99 -13.27 -2.03 3.20
C LEU A 99 -12.00 -1.20 2.98
N LEU A 100 -12.20 0.05 2.61
CA LEU A 100 -11.16 1.06 2.47
C LEU A 100 -11.06 1.84 3.78
N VAL A 101 -9.86 1.96 4.31
CA VAL A 101 -9.66 2.66 5.57
C VAL A 101 -8.64 3.76 5.39
N PHE A 102 -9.06 4.96 5.71
CA PHE A 102 -8.20 6.14 5.73
C PHE A 102 -7.81 6.43 7.18
N SER A 103 -6.55 6.13 7.53
CA SER A 103 -6.05 6.20 8.92
C SER A 103 -5.75 7.61 9.42
N ARG A 104 -6.25 8.63 8.75
CA ARG A 104 -6.08 10.03 9.16
C ARG A 104 -7.42 10.74 9.14
N PRO A 105 -7.60 11.70 10.05
CA PRO A 105 -8.77 12.56 10.01
C PRO A 105 -8.84 13.32 8.68
N VAL A 106 -10.00 13.28 8.07
CA VAL A 106 -10.31 14.05 6.85
C VAL A 106 -11.70 14.67 6.98
N ALA A 107 -11.89 15.79 6.33
CA ALA A 107 -13.19 16.45 6.29
C ALA A 107 -14.24 15.56 5.58
N THR A 108 -15.48 15.68 5.98
CA THR A 108 -16.59 14.87 5.44
C THR A 108 -16.70 15.00 3.92
N GLU A 109 -16.54 16.21 3.41
CA GLU A 109 -16.57 16.53 1.98
C GLU A 109 -15.52 15.73 1.20
N MET A 110 -14.34 15.55 1.81
CA MET A 110 -13.26 14.76 1.21
C MET A 110 -13.58 13.26 1.19
N ILE A 111 -14.26 12.74 2.23
CA ILE A 111 -14.74 11.35 2.26
C ILE A 111 -15.75 11.12 1.14
N GLU A 112 -16.67 12.05 0.94
CA GLU A 112 -17.64 11.98 -0.15
C GLU A 112 -16.97 12.05 -1.53
N GLU A 113 -15.97 12.91 -1.67
CA GLU A 113 -15.21 13.05 -2.91
C GLU A 113 -14.43 11.77 -3.23
N LEU A 114 -13.73 11.18 -2.25
CA LEU A 114 -13.06 9.90 -2.40
C LEU A 114 -14.05 8.78 -2.73
N THR A 115 -15.21 8.76 -2.07
CA THR A 115 -16.28 7.79 -2.35
C THR A 115 -16.77 7.92 -3.80
N ARG A 116 -17.02 9.15 -4.26
CA ARG A 116 -17.38 9.42 -5.67
C ARG A 116 -16.27 9.00 -6.63
N GLY A 117 -15.00 9.26 -6.27
CA GLY A 117 -13.83 8.85 -7.06
C GLY A 117 -13.74 7.34 -7.24
N VAL A 118 -13.85 6.58 -6.16
CA VAL A 118 -13.84 5.11 -6.19
C VAL A 118 -15.05 4.55 -6.96
N SER A 119 -16.24 5.10 -6.73
CA SER A 119 -17.47 4.69 -7.43
C SER A 119 -17.38 4.95 -8.94
N ARG A 120 -16.77 6.07 -9.33
CA ARG A 120 -16.53 6.40 -10.74
C ARG A 120 -15.50 5.48 -11.36
N TYR A 121 -14.43 5.16 -10.62
CA TYR A 121 -13.38 4.25 -11.07
C TYR A 121 -13.90 2.83 -11.34
N ASN A 122 -14.74 2.30 -10.43
CA ASN A 122 -15.43 1.02 -10.63
C ASN A 122 -16.86 1.04 -10.07
N PRO A 123 -17.87 1.32 -10.91
CA PRO A 123 -19.27 1.36 -10.49
C PRO A 123 -19.83 0.02 -9.98
N ARG A 124 -19.13 -1.08 -10.22
CA ARG A 124 -19.54 -2.43 -9.79
C ARG A 124 -18.89 -2.89 -8.49
N LEU A 125 -17.98 -2.08 -7.93
CA LEU A 125 -17.31 -2.39 -6.68
C LEU A 125 -18.25 -2.10 -5.50
N ALA A 126 -18.59 -3.11 -4.74
CA ALA A 126 -19.19 -2.90 -3.43
C ALA A 126 -18.09 -2.53 -2.44
N PHE A 127 -18.16 -1.36 -1.83
CA PHE A 127 -17.14 -0.94 -0.86
C PHE A 127 -17.72 -0.06 0.25
N HIS A 128 -16.98 0.00 1.35
CA HIS A 128 -17.16 0.97 2.41
C HIS A 128 -15.86 1.75 2.58
N LEU A 129 -15.97 3.06 2.73
CA LEU A 129 -14.86 3.94 3.08
C LEU A 129 -15.02 4.39 4.53
N LEU A 130 -14.03 4.08 5.36
CA LEU A 130 -13.94 4.58 6.72
C LEU A 130 -12.78 5.55 6.83
N ALA A 131 -13.00 6.65 7.55
CA ALA A 131 -11.94 7.58 7.94
C ALA A 131 -12.03 7.82 9.45
N GLU A 132 -10.90 8.14 10.07
CA GLU A 132 -10.88 8.53 11.47
C GLU A 132 -11.63 9.86 11.64
N PRO A 133 -12.51 9.99 12.65
CA PRO A 133 -13.15 11.26 12.95
C PRO A 133 -12.10 12.34 13.30
N ILE A 134 -12.34 13.58 12.89
CA ILE A 134 -11.47 14.71 13.26
C ILE A 134 -11.53 14.96 14.76
N GLU A 135 -12.72 14.80 15.35
CA GLU A 135 -12.95 14.95 16.78
C GLU A 135 -12.41 13.71 17.52
N GLY A 136 -11.50 13.94 18.47
CA GLY A 136 -10.89 12.86 19.27
C GLY A 136 -9.64 12.21 18.66
N SER A 137 -9.15 12.72 17.54
CA SER A 137 -7.88 12.27 16.97
C SER A 137 -6.73 12.56 17.93
N ILE A 138 -6.00 11.53 18.33
CA ILE A 138 -4.88 11.63 19.29
C ILE A 138 -3.59 12.13 18.61
N GLY A 139 -3.60 12.43 17.32
CA GLY A 139 -2.41 12.89 16.60
C GLY A 139 -1.33 11.81 16.39
N ASP A 140 -1.53 10.61 16.91
CA ASP A 140 -0.70 9.44 16.63
C ASP A 140 -1.13 8.81 15.29
N TRP A 141 -0.17 8.31 14.55
CA TRP A 141 -0.40 7.63 13.27
C TRP A 141 -1.22 6.33 13.39
N THR A 142 -1.32 5.77 14.59
CA THR A 142 -2.14 4.58 14.89
C THR A 142 -3.63 4.93 15.11
N GLY A 143 -3.92 6.20 15.39
CA GLY A 143 -5.26 6.67 15.73
C GLY A 143 -5.79 6.13 17.06
N ASP A 144 -7.02 6.46 17.40
CA ASP A 144 -7.68 5.97 18.60
C ASP A 144 -8.19 4.54 18.40
N THR A 145 -7.63 3.60 19.18
CA THR A 145 -7.97 2.17 19.09
C THR A 145 -9.43 1.90 19.45
N GLU A 146 -10.02 2.64 20.40
CA GLU A 146 -11.41 2.44 20.80
C GLU A 146 -12.37 2.93 19.72
N VAL A 147 -12.08 4.08 19.13
CA VAL A 147 -12.81 4.61 17.98
C VAL A 147 -12.77 3.63 16.82
N TRP A 148 -11.58 3.13 16.48
CA TRP A 148 -11.44 2.14 15.41
C TRP A 148 -12.17 0.83 15.69
N ASN A 149 -12.12 0.32 16.93
CA ASN A 149 -12.84 -0.89 17.31
C ASN A 149 -14.35 -0.68 17.19
N SER A 150 -14.86 0.45 17.63
CA SER A 150 -16.28 0.81 17.50
C SER A 150 -16.71 0.87 16.03
N MET A 151 -15.94 1.56 15.18
CA MET A 151 -16.26 1.68 13.76
C MET A 151 -16.19 0.34 13.03
N LEU A 152 -15.19 -0.48 13.36
CA LEU A 152 -14.96 -1.77 12.71
C LEU A 152 -15.89 -2.88 13.21
N SER A 153 -16.48 -2.73 14.41
CA SER A 153 -17.44 -3.70 14.96
C SER A 153 -18.70 -3.91 14.10
N ARG A 154 -19.02 -2.93 13.25
CA ARG A 154 -20.14 -2.98 12.30
C ARG A 154 -19.88 -3.94 11.13
N PHE A 155 -18.63 -4.35 10.93
CA PHE A 155 -18.21 -5.20 9.82
C PHE A 155 -17.88 -6.58 10.35
N SER A 156 -18.60 -7.60 9.88
CA SER A 156 -18.27 -8.99 10.14
C SER A 156 -17.61 -9.59 8.90
N ILE A 157 -16.50 -10.28 9.10
CA ILE A 157 -15.95 -11.14 8.04
C ILE A 157 -16.62 -12.48 8.19
N ASP A 158 -17.21 -12.97 7.09
CA ASP A 158 -17.73 -14.33 7.01
C ASP A 158 -16.69 -15.31 7.56
N PRO A 159 -17.06 -16.21 8.52
CA PRO A 159 -16.17 -17.19 9.11
C PRO A 159 -15.43 -18.03 8.06
N LEU A 160 -16.09 -18.36 6.94
CA LEU A 160 -15.47 -19.10 5.83
C LEU A 160 -14.34 -18.29 5.17
N HIS A 161 -14.57 -17.00 4.89
CA HIS A 161 -13.53 -16.11 4.36
C HIS A 161 -12.36 -15.96 5.34
N ARG A 162 -12.64 -15.89 6.64
CA ARG A 162 -11.62 -15.85 7.69
C ARG A 162 -10.78 -17.12 7.68
N LEU A 163 -11.40 -18.28 7.59
CA LEU A 163 -10.72 -19.59 7.50
C LEU A 163 -9.84 -19.68 6.25
N VAL A 164 -10.36 -19.32 5.09
CA VAL A 164 -9.62 -19.32 3.81
C VAL A 164 -8.43 -18.34 3.87
N ALA A 165 -8.60 -17.16 4.43
CA ALA A 165 -7.53 -16.18 4.59
C ALA A 165 -6.41 -16.70 5.52
N HIS A 166 -6.77 -17.35 6.64
CA HIS A 166 -5.82 -17.99 7.54
C HIS A 166 -5.06 -19.13 6.87
N ALA A 167 -5.75 -20.01 6.15
CA ALA A 167 -5.13 -21.12 5.40
C ALA A 167 -4.15 -20.59 4.33
N ALA A 168 -4.56 -19.57 3.57
CA ALA A 168 -3.70 -18.94 2.56
C ALA A 168 -2.47 -18.25 3.18
N ALA A 169 -2.62 -17.62 4.34
CA ALA A 169 -1.50 -17.00 5.07
C ALA A 169 -0.52 -18.07 5.60
N ALA A 170 -1.03 -19.16 6.18
CA ALA A 170 -0.22 -20.28 6.66
C ALA A 170 0.55 -20.94 5.51
N TYR A 171 -0.10 -21.15 4.36
CA TYR A 171 0.53 -21.71 3.16
C TYR A 171 1.65 -20.83 2.64
N ARG A 172 1.43 -19.51 2.51
CA ARG A 172 2.47 -18.54 2.11
C ARG A 172 3.65 -18.53 3.07
N LYS A 173 3.40 -18.62 4.40
CA LYS A 173 4.44 -18.69 5.41
C LYS A 173 5.29 -19.97 5.26
N ARG A 174 4.66 -21.11 4.92
CA ARG A 174 5.37 -22.36 4.63
C ARG A 174 6.24 -22.27 3.36
N LEU A 175 5.73 -21.66 2.29
CA LEU A 175 6.50 -21.46 1.07
C LEU A 175 7.73 -20.58 1.30
N ARG A 176 7.59 -19.49 2.06
CA ARG A 176 8.72 -18.61 2.42
C ARG A 176 9.79 -19.31 3.27
N ARG A 177 9.38 -20.26 4.13
CA ARG A 177 10.32 -21.03 4.96
C ARG A 177 11.06 -22.11 4.17
N ARG A 178 10.51 -22.55 3.04
CA ARG A 178 11.15 -23.56 2.17
C ARG A 178 12.18 -23.00 1.24
N GLY A 179 12.51 -21.68 1.26
CA GLY A 179 13.56 -21.04 0.50
C GLY A 179 13.68 -21.53 -0.96
N PRO A 180 14.24 -20.82 -1.89
CA PRO A 180 14.63 -21.42 -3.16
C PRO A 180 15.61 -22.55 -2.81
N ALA A 181 15.21 -23.80 -3.10
CA ALA A 181 16.15 -24.94 -3.08
C ALA A 181 17.40 -24.46 -3.82
N ALA A 182 18.55 -24.60 -3.17
CA ALA A 182 19.83 -24.18 -3.67
C ALA A 182 19.91 -24.46 -5.17
N ALA A 183 19.82 -23.41 -5.97
CA ALA A 183 20.14 -23.47 -7.38
C ALA A 183 21.59 -23.94 -7.43
N GLY A 184 21.79 -25.10 -8.03
CA GLY A 184 23.01 -25.87 -7.98
C GLY A 184 24.27 -25.03 -8.17
N GLN A 185 25.25 -25.29 -7.34
CA GLN A 185 26.62 -24.91 -7.58
C GLN A 185 26.99 -25.35 -8.99
N ALA A 186 27.19 -24.40 -9.88
CA ALA A 186 27.80 -24.68 -11.18
C ALA A 186 29.15 -25.35 -10.93
N PRO A 187 29.47 -26.44 -11.61
CA PRO A 187 30.78 -27.08 -11.45
C PRO A 187 31.86 -26.10 -11.86
N THR A 188 32.78 -25.85 -10.95
CA THR A 188 34.01 -25.11 -11.20
C THR A 188 34.80 -25.87 -12.27
N LEU A 189 34.84 -25.36 -13.49
CA LEU A 189 35.74 -25.85 -14.54
C LEU A 189 37.18 -25.61 -14.08
N SER A 190 37.84 -26.69 -13.73
CA SER A 190 39.27 -26.74 -13.47
C SER A 190 40.00 -26.19 -14.69
N GLN A 191 40.83 -25.16 -14.52
CA GLN A 191 41.77 -24.71 -15.52
C GLN A 191 42.83 -25.80 -15.75
N PRO A 192 43.25 -26.09 -16.98
CA PRO A 192 44.41 -26.93 -17.23
C PRO A 192 45.67 -26.15 -16.85
N LEU A 193 46.58 -26.87 -16.20
CA LEU A 193 47.97 -26.49 -16.03
C LEU A 193 48.67 -26.57 -17.40
N GLU A 194 49.26 -25.47 -17.85
CA GLU A 194 50.53 -25.40 -18.61
C GLU A 194 51.24 -24.08 -18.28
#